data_149c6126179712717b516fd2e9581ee5
#
_entry.id   149c6126179712717b516fd2e9581ee5
#
_cell.length_a   1.000
_cell.length_b   1.000
_cell.length_c   1.000
_cell.angle_alpha   90.00
_cell.angle_beta   90.00
_cell.angle_gamma   90.00
#
_symmetry.space_group_name_H-M   'P 1'
#
loop_
_entity.id
_entity.type
_entity.pdbx_description
1 polymer ?
#
loop_
_entity_poly.entity_id
_entity_poly.type
_entity_poly.pdbx_seq_one_letter_code
_entity_poly.pdbx_strand_id
1 'polypeptide(L)'
;MAEARGMWERRLGRSGLPVTAIGLGLAALGRPGYLTVGHGRDLGPDRSVEAMERHAHEVLDAAYASGIRYFDAARSYGRAEAFLASWLAARGLTPGNVTVGSKWGYTYTANWQVDADPPEVKDLSVDALRRQLGETRALLGAHLSLYQIHSATIESGVLDDDAVRGELDALRGTGVAIGLTTTGPDQAATIDRALAVDGFDCVQATWNLLEPSAGPALARAHDAGLGVIVKEALANGRLAEALGPDWDAVGIAAALAEPWCDVVLSGAATVEQVRSNLIARDRRGTVPEVEPEPPDAYWSRRSALPWN
;
A
#
# COMPACT_ATOMS: atom_id res chain seq x y z
N MET A 1 -21.96 -0.15 -19.70
CA MET A 1 -21.42 0.70 -18.61
C MET A 1 -21.70 0.13 -17.22
N ALA A 2 -22.81 -0.54 -16.95
CA ALA A 2 -23.06 -1.19 -15.65
C ALA A 2 -22.21 -2.46 -15.41
N GLU A 3 -21.96 -3.27 -16.44
CA GLU A 3 -21.09 -4.45 -16.35
C GLU A 3 -19.62 -4.10 -16.09
N ALA A 4 -19.12 -2.98 -16.63
CA ALA A 4 -17.75 -2.53 -16.36
C ALA A 4 -17.56 -2.01 -14.91
N ARG A 5 -18.63 -1.54 -14.24
CA ARG A 5 -18.58 -1.17 -12.82
C ARG A 5 -18.41 -2.40 -11.93
N GLY A 6 -19.08 -3.52 -12.20
CA GLY A 6 -19.04 -4.73 -11.37
C GLY A 6 -17.68 -5.44 -11.34
N MET A 7 -16.84 -5.29 -12.37
CA MET A 7 -15.47 -5.86 -12.41
C MET A 7 -14.43 -4.97 -11.73
N TRP A 8 -14.73 -3.68 -11.54
CA TRP A 8 -13.82 -2.70 -10.97
C TRP A 8 -13.96 -2.58 -9.44
N GLU A 9 -15.19 -2.67 -8.94
CA GLU A 9 -15.49 -2.65 -7.52
C GLU A 9 -15.40 -4.05 -6.94
N ARG A 10 -14.72 -4.20 -5.81
CA ARG A 10 -14.49 -5.46 -5.11
C ARG A 10 -14.82 -5.33 -3.63
N ARG A 11 -14.88 -6.46 -2.96
CA ARG A 11 -14.94 -6.54 -1.51
C ARG A 11 -13.61 -7.08 -1.01
N LEU A 12 -12.99 -6.39 -0.07
CA LEU A 12 -11.70 -6.78 0.49
C LEU A 12 -11.88 -7.92 1.48
N GLY A 13 -11.82 -9.16 0.99
CA GLY A 13 -11.95 -10.37 1.76
C GLY A 13 -13.12 -10.34 2.76
N ARG A 14 -12.94 -10.98 3.90
CA ARG A 14 -13.92 -11.06 4.99
C ARG A 14 -14.27 -9.72 5.64
N SER A 15 -13.43 -8.70 5.51
CA SER A 15 -13.75 -7.35 5.98
C SER A 15 -14.98 -6.76 5.28
N GLY A 16 -15.26 -7.21 4.05
CA GLY A 16 -16.33 -6.70 3.22
C GLY A 16 -16.19 -5.23 2.82
N LEU A 17 -15.06 -4.58 3.12
CA LEU A 17 -14.81 -3.19 2.76
C LEU A 17 -14.91 -3.00 1.24
N PRO A 18 -15.66 -2.00 0.77
CA PRO A 18 -15.75 -1.71 -0.66
C PRO A 18 -14.43 -1.10 -1.14
N VAL A 19 -13.79 -1.73 -2.11
CA VAL A 19 -12.53 -1.27 -2.70
C VAL A 19 -12.61 -1.28 -4.22
N THR A 20 -11.67 -0.62 -4.87
CA THR A 20 -11.47 -0.76 -6.31
C THR A 20 -10.24 -1.64 -6.58
N ALA A 21 -10.25 -2.38 -7.68
CA ALA A 21 -9.19 -3.31 -8.06
C ALA A 21 -7.79 -2.65 -8.15
N ILE A 22 -7.75 -1.35 -8.42
CA ILE A 22 -6.54 -0.52 -8.24
C ILE A 22 -6.84 0.47 -7.12
N GLY A 23 -5.96 0.54 -6.13
CA GLY A 23 -5.93 1.55 -5.07
C GLY A 23 -4.78 2.53 -5.28
N LEU A 24 -4.78 3.66 -4.58
CA LEU A 24 -3.66 4.61 -4.58
C LEU A 24 -2.91 4.55 -3.25
N GLY A 25 -1.61 4.18 -3.31
CA GLY A 25 -0.68 4.28 -2.19
C GLY A 25 -0.07 5.67 -2.09
N LEU A 26 -0.03 6.23 -0.88
CA LEU A 26 0.43 7.61 -0.65
C LEU A 26 1.89 7.71 -0.22
N ALA A 27 2.67 6.63 -0.26
CA ALA A 27 4.07 6.63 0.18
C ALA A 27 4.94 7.64 -0.59
N ALA A 28 4.70 7.78 -1.90
CA ALA A 28 5.40 8.71 -2.77
C ALA A 28 4.84 10.16 -2.70
N LEU A 29 3.66 10.37 -2.13
CA LEU A 29 3.00 11.69 -2.06
C LEU A 29 3.19 12.39 -0.72
N GLY A 30 3.48 11.64 0.33
CA GLY A 30 3.49 12.16 1.70
C GLY A 30 4.84 12.68 2.20
N ARG A 31 5.92 12.49 1.46
CA ARG A 31 7.30 12.81 1.87
C ARG A 31 8.19 13.15 0.68
N PRO A 32 9.23 14.01 0.85
CA PRO A 32 10.02 14.53 -0.26
C PRO A 32 11.01 13.51 -0.85
N GLY A 33 11.31 12.42 -0.14
CA GLY A 33 12.19 11.35 -0.58
C GLY A 33 11.50 9.98 -0.51
N TYR A 34 11.74 9.15 -1.51
CA TYR A 34 11.23 7.78 -1.56
C TYR A 34 12.12 6.88 -2.41
N LEU A 35 12.03 5.55 -2.21
CA LEU A 35 12.88 4.55 -2.87
C LEU A 35 12.32 4.08 -4.23
N THR A 36 11.80 4.98 -5.02
CA THR A 36 11.34 4.69 -6.39
C THR A 36 12.24 5.39 -7.39
N VAL A 37 12.66 4.68 -8.44
CA VAL A 37 13.49 5.24 -9.51
C VAL A 37 12.79 6.43 -10.16
N GLY A 38 13.45 7.59 -10.14
CA GLY A 38 12.94 8.81 -10.75
C GLY A 38 12.01 9.67 -9.88
N HIS A 39 11.74 9.28 -8.63
CA HIS A 39 10.82 9.98 -7.73
C HIS A 39 11.12 11.48 -7.62
N GLY A 40 12.38 11.85 -7.50
CA GLY A 40 12.78 13.26 -7.41
C GLY A 40 12.41 14.11 -8.61
N ARG A 41 12.31 13.52 -9.82
CA ARG A 41 11.83 14.22 -11.02
C ARG A 41 10.32 14.40 -11.00
N ASP A 42 9.60 13.42 -10.48
CA ASP A 42 8.14 13.40 -10.44
C ASP A 42 7.58 14.49 -9.51
N LEU A 43 8.28 14.79 -8.39
CA LEU A 43 7.87 15.82 -7.44
C LEU A 43 8.28 17.26 -7.84
N GLY A 44 9.22 17.39 -8.78
CA GLY A 44 9.77 18.69 -9.16
C GLY A 44 10.68 19.33 -8.10
N PRO A 45 11.07 20.60 -8.29
CA PRO A 45 12.06 21.27 -7.45
C PRO A 45 11.50 21.83 -6.13
N ASP A 46 10.22 22.21 -6.07
CA ASP A 46 9.59 22.72 -4.85
C ASP A 46 8.97 21.56 -4.06
N ARG A 47 9.68 21.15 -3.01
CA ARG A 47 9.25 20.11 -2.08
C ARG A 47 8.87 20.67 -0.71
N SER A 48 8.47 21.95 -0.64
CA SER A 48 7.86 22.49 0.56
C SER A 48 6.60 21.68 0.93
N VAL A 49 6.24 21.69 2.21
CA VAL A 49 5.07 20.94 2.69
C VAL A 49 3.82 21.37 1.93
N GLU A 50 3.66 22.68 1.72
CA GLU A 50 2.52 23.29 1.05
C GLU A 50 2.48 22.93 -0.45
N ALA A 51 3.63 22.89 -1.12
CA ALA A 51 3.70 22.47 -2.52
C ALA A 51 3.36 20.99 -2.68
N MET A 52 3.90 20.14 -1.79
CA MET A 52 3.62 18.72 -1.81
C MET A 52 2.16 18.40 -1.44
N GLU A 53 1.55 19.16 -0.52
CA GLU A 53 0.12 18.99 -0.22
C GLU A 53 -0.75 19.32 -1.43
N ARG A 54 -0.49 20.44 -2.11
CA ARG A 54 -1.22 20.77 -3.35
C ARG A 54 -1.05 19.69 -4.42
N HIS A 55 0.17 19.24 -4.63
CA HIS A 55 0.49 18.18 -5.58
C HIS A 55 -0.23 16.86 -5.22
N ALA A 56 -0.19 16.46 -3.94
CA ALA A 56 -0.91 15.29 -3.47
C ALA A 56 -2.42 15.41 -3.72
N HIS A 57 -3.03 16.60 -3.49
CA HIS A 57 -4.44 16.85 -3.78
C HIS A 57 -4.76 16.71 -5.28
N GLU A 58 -3.89 17.19 -6.19
CA GLU A 58 -4.08 17.03 -7.64
C GLU A 58 -4.07 15.55 -8.05
N VAL A 59 -3.15 14.76 -7.50
CA VAL A 59 -3.07 13.31 -7.77
C VAL A 59 -4.28 12.57 -7.17
N LEU A 60 -4.69 12.91 -5.94
CA LEU A 60 -5.88 12.35 -5.29
C LEU A 60 -7.16 12.69 -6.07
N ASP A 61 -7.30 13.92 -6.57
CA ASP A 61 -8.43 14.33 -7.40
C ASP A 61 -8.49 13.52 -8.70
N ALA A 62 -7.35 13.34 -9.38
CA ALA A 62 -7.27 12.54 -10.59
C ALA A 62 -7.64 11.08 -10.35
N ALA A 63 -7.14 10.50 -9.26
CA ALA A 63 -7.43 9.13 -8.87
C ALA A 63 -8.94 8.95 -8.55
N TYR A 64 -9.50 9.85 -7.74
CA TYR A 64 -10.93 9.82 -7.38
C TYR A 64 -11.85 10.02 -8.59
N ALA A 65 -11.53 11.00 -9.45
CA ALA A 65 -12.28 11.26 -10.68
C ALA A 65 -12.23 10.07 -11.66
N SER A 66 -11.13 9.32 -11.66
CA SER A 66 -10.96 8.11 -12.46
C SER A 66 -11.64 6.86 -11.86
N GLY A 67 -12.26 6.98 -10.69
CA GLY A 67 -13.02 5.92 -10.05
C GLY A 67 -12.28 5.16 -8.95
N ILE A 68 -11.04 5.48 -8.60
CA ILE A 68 -10.35 4.86 -7.44
C ILE A 68 -11.10 5.21 -6.16
N ARG A 69 -11.29 4.20 -5.29
CA ARG A 69 -12.01 4.34 -4.00
C ARG A 69 -11.26 3.71 -2.82
N TYR A 70 -10.06 3.21 -3.03
CA TYR A 70 -9.17 2.77 -1.96
C TYR A 70 -7.89 3.59 -1.94
N PHE A 71 -7.60 4.20 -0.77
CA PHE A 71 -6.44 5.04 -0.51
C PHE A 71 -5.66 4.48 0.66
N ASP A 72 -4.36 4.28 0.48
CA ASP A 72 -3.50 3.57 1.43
C ASP A 72 -2.37 4.49 1.92
N ALA A 73 -2.45 4.88 3.19
CA ALA A 73 -1.46 5.71 3.89
C ALA A 73 -0.64 4.90 4.91
N ALA A 74 0.23 5.57 5.63
CA ALA A 74 0.92 5.07 6.82
C ALA A 74 1.49 6.22 7.65
N ARG A 75 1.71 5.97 8.95
CA ARG A 75 2.35 6.92 9.87
C ARG A 75 3.75 7.33 9.42
N SER A 76 4.51 6.39 8.83
CA SER A 76 5.86 6.67 8.34
C SER A 76 5.93 7.34 6.98
N TYR A 77 4.81 7.59 6.31
CA TYR A 77 4.81 8.25 5.00
C TYR A 77 4.79 9.78 5.14
N GLY A 78 5.57 10.31 6.07
CA GLY A 78 5.70 11.74 6.30
C GLY A 78 4.36 12.39 6.67
N ARG A 79 3.79 13.17 5.76
CA ARG A 79 2.51 13.86 5.94
C ARG A 79 1.34 13.23 5.15
N ALA A 80 1.50 12.00 4.65
CA ALA A 80 0.48 11.35 3.82
C ALA A 80 -0.92 11.33 4.46
N GLU A 81 -1.03 10.99 5.76
CA GLU A 81 -2.31 11.01 6.47
C GLU A 81 -2.89 12.42 6.59
N ALA A 82 -2.05 13.43 6.84
CA ALA A 82 -2.50 14.82 6.95
C ALA A 82 -2.99 15.35 5.58
N PHE A 83 -2.25 15.08 4.50
CA PHE A 83 -2.65 15.47 3.14
C PHE A 83 -3.93 14.75 2.69
N LEU A 84 -4.08 13.47 3.04
CA LEU A 84 -5.30 12.73 2.77
C LEU A 84 -6.48 13.31 3.56
N ALA A 85 -6.30 13.60 4.85
CA ALA A 85 -7.34 14.16 5.71
C ALA A 85 -7.79 15.56 5.21
N SER A 86 -6.84 16.43 4.86
CA SER A 86 -7.15 17.77 4.34
C SER A 86 -7.86 17.68 2.99
N TRP A 87 -7.47 16.75 2.11
CA TRP A 87 -8.14 16.49 0.84
C TRP A 87 -9.58 16.01 1.04
N LEU A 88 -9.81 15.02 1.91
CA LEU A 88 -11.15 14.52 2.23
C LEU A 88 -12.06 15.64 2.72
N ALA A 89 -11.56 16.48 3.62
CA ALA A 89 -12.30 17.64 4.14
C ALA A 89 -12.57 18.68 3.05
N ALA A 90 -11.57 19.04 2.24
CA ALA A 90 -11.71 20.04 1.17
C ALA A 90 -12.68 19.60 0.07
N ARG A 91 -12.88 18.30 -0.14
CA ARG A 91 -13.83 17.75 -1.13
C ARG A 91 -15.17 17.37 -0.51
N GLY A 92 -15.36 17.57 0.79
CA GLY A 92 -16.60 17.21 1.50
C GLY A 92 -16.90 15.71 1.45
N LEU A 93 -15.86 14.87 1.33
CA LEU A 93 -16.02 13.41 1.33
C LEU A 93 -16.31 12.92 2.74
N THR A 94 -17.34 12.09 2.86
CA THR A 94 -17.73 11.48 4.13
C THR A 94 -17.26 10.03 4.21
N PRO A 95 -17.17 9.41 5.41
CA PRO A 95 -16.95 7.99 5.55
C PRO A 95 -17.92 7.18 4.68
N GLY A 96 -17.39 6.20 3.92
CA GLY A 96 -18.16 5.42 2.95
C GLY A 96 -18.10 5.92 1.50
N ASN A 97 -17.67 7.17 1.25
CA ASN A 97 -17.38 7.60 -0.13
C ASN A 97 -16.09 6.96 -0.67
N VAL A 98 -15.16 6.68 0.22
CA VAL A 98 -13.89 6.00 -0.06
C VAL A 98 -13.53 5.09 1.11
N THR A 99 -12.72 4.07 0.84
CA THR A 99 -12.08 3.23 1.86
C THR A 99 -10.66 3.74 2.09
N VAL A 100 -10.31 4.01 3.34
CA VAL A 100 -9.01 4.50 3.74
C VAL A 100 -8.32 3.48 4.63
N GLY A 101 -7.15 3.03 4.18
CA GLY A 101 -6.22 2.23 4.97
C GLY A 101 -5.08 3.07 5.52
N SER A 102 -4.62 2.75 6.73
CA SER A 102 -3.36 3.25 7.25
C SER A 102 -2.58 2.16 7.98
N LYS A 103 -1.34 2.47 8.40
CA LYS A 103 -0.40 1.51 8.98
C LYS A 103 0.37 2.13 10.13
N TRP A 104 0.75 1.29 11.09
CA TRP A 104 1.60 1.63 12.23
C TRP A 104 2.83 0.73 12.29
N GLY A 105 3.83 1.13 13.04
CA GLY A 105 5.04 0.33 13.28
C GLY A 105 6.33 0.95 12.75
N TYR A 106 6.24 2.12 12.10
CA TYR A 106 7.41 2.95 11.77
C TYR A 106 7.14 4.40 12.16
N THR A 107 8.16 5.05 12.68
CA THR A 107 8.16 6.49 12.92
C THR A 107 8.99 7.17 11.85
N TYR A 108 8.43 8.17 11.17
CA TYR A 108 9.16 9.00 10.21
C TYR A 108 10.13 9.91 10.96
N THR A 109 11.43 9.83 10.65
CA THR A 109 12.51 10.55 11.33
C THR A 109 13.27 11.50 10.42
N ALA A 110 12.96 11.53 9.12
CA ALA A 110 13.70 12.32 8.14
C ALA A 110 13.48 13.84 8.25
N ASN A 111 12.55 14.32 9.09
CA ASN A 111 12.29 15.76 9.25
C ASN A 111 12.17 16.54 7.94
N TRP A 112 11.50 15.94 6.94
CA TRP A 112 11.30 16.49 5.60
C TRP A 112 12.59 16.58 4.74
N GLN A 113 13.64 15.86 5.11
CA GLN A 113 14.89 15.76 4.33
C GLN A 113 14.86 14.51 3.45
N VAL A 114 15.49 14.57 2.28
CA VAL A 114 15.59 13.46 1.34
C VAL A 114 16.68 12.47 1.74
N ASP A 115 17.77 12.96 2.27
CA ASP A 115 19.03 12.25 2.57
C ASP A 115 19.19 11.89 4.06
N ALA A 116 18.09 11.87 4.82
CA ALA A 116 18.12 11.47 6.22
C ALA A 116 18.48 9.98 6.38
N ASP A 117 19.32 9.69 7.38
CA ASP A 117 19.72 8.31 7.71
C ASP A 117 19.65 8.10 9.24
N PRO A 118 18.72 7.25 9.74
CA PRO A 118 17.66 6.58 8.99
C PRO A 118 16.45 7.51 8.72
N PRO A 119 15.76 7.35 7.58
CA PRO A 119 14.58 8.16 7.24
C PRO A 119 13.35 7.76 8.05
N GLU A 120 13.31 6.52 8.55
CA GLU A 120 12.26 5.99 9.40
C GLU A 120 12.82 4.93 10.36
N VAL A 121 12.21 4.78 11.52
CA VAL A 121 12.61 3.81 12.56
C VAL A 121 11.45 2.87 12.85
N LYS A 122 11.71 1.55 12.78
CA LYS A 122 10.73 0.50 13.06
C LYS A 122 10.56 0.29 14.56
N ASP A 123 9.30 0.29 15.01
CA ASP A 123 8.91 -0.02 16.37
C ASP A 123 7.51 -0.66 16.36
N LEU A 124 7.46 -1.97 16.57
CA LEU A 124 6.23 -2.76 16.58
C LEU A 124 5.74 -3.07 18.01
N SER A 125 6.16 -2.29 19.00
CA SER A 125 5.68 -2.40 20.37
C SER A 125 4.22 -1.95 20.52
N VAL A 126 3.53 -2.46 21.53
CA VAL A 126 2.16 -2.06 21.86
C VAL A 126 2.06 -0.56 22.19
N ASP A 127 3.10 0.04 22.76
CA ASP A 127 3.12 1.48 23.06
C ASP A 127 3.23 2.31 21.76
N ALA A 128 4.01 1.86 20.77
CA ALA A 128 4.01 2.46 19.45
C ALA A 128 2.65 2.35 18.76
N LEU A 129 1.99 1.19 18.85
CA LEU A 129 0.63 0.98 18.34
C LEU A 129 -0.35 1.99 18.95
N ARG A 130 -0.41 2.08 20.28
CA ARG A 130 -1.34 3.00 21.01
C ARG A 130 -1.11 4.45 20.61
N ARG A 131 0.13 4.89 20.62
CA ARG A 131 0.50 6.26 20.23
C ARG A 131 0.10 6.54 18.79
N GLN A 132 0.53 5.71 17.84
CA GLN A 132 0.31 5.93 16.42
C GLN A 132 -1.17 5.78 16.03
N LEU A 133 -1.93 4.89 16.68
CA LEU A 133 -3.38 4.82 16.48
C LEU A 133 -4.07 6.11 16.92
N GLY A 134 -3.66 6.68 18.07
CA GLY A 134 -4.16 7.98 18.54
C GLY A 134 -3.90 9.09 17.53
N GLU A 135 -2.68 9.16 16.98
CA GLU A 135 -2.27 10.13 15.97
C GLU A 135 -3.04 9.96 14.65
N THR A 136 -3.19 8.71 14.17
CA THR A 136 -3.96 8.38 12.97
C THR A 136 -5.43 8.76 13.12
N ARG A 137 -6.03 8.44 14.29
CA ARG A 137 -7.43 8.80 14.57
C ARG A 137 -7.65 10.31 14.67
N ALA A 138 -6.67 11.05 15.16
CA ALA A 138 -6.75 12.52 15.21
C ALA A 138 -6.80 13.15 13.81
N LEU A 139 -6.18 12.52 12.81
CA LEU A 139 -6.17 12.99 11.42
C LEU A 139 -7.34 12.44 10.61
N LEU A 140 -7.51 11.12 10.58
CA LEU A 140 -8.44 10.44 9.68
C LEU A 140 -9.83 10.22 10.31
N GLY A 141 -9.93 10.21 11.63
CA GLY A 141 -11.21 10.08 12.35
C GLY A 141 -12.01 8.86 11.87
N ALA A 142 -13.26 9.08 11.53
CA ALA A 142 -14.18 8.04 11.05
C ALA A 142 -13.89 7.55 9.61
N HIS A 143 -12.96 8.16 8.89
CA HIS A 143 -12.53 7.65 7.58
C HIS A 143 -11.60 6.43 7.70
N LEU A 144 -10.94 6.21 8.84
CA LEU A 144 -10.08 5.04 9.03
C LEU A 144 -10.92 3.76 8.96
N SER A 145 -10.80 3.03 7.87
CA SER A 145 -11.55 1.80 7.60
C SER A 145 -10.71 0.54 7.81
N LEU A 146 -9.38 0.63 7.59
CA LEU A 146 -8.43 -0.47 7.71
C LEU A 146 -7.16 0.01 8.40
N TYR A 147 -6.71 -0.72 9.43
CA TYR A 147 -5.45 -0.42 10.13
C TYR A 147 -4.53 -1.62 10.13
N GLN A 148 -3.28 -1.43 9.70
CA GLN A 148 -2.39 -2.54 9.37
C GLN A 148 -1.08 -2.47 10.16
N ILE A 149 -0.55 -3.64 10.56
CA ILE A 149 0.84 -3.76 11.01
C ILE A 149 1.74 -3.47 9.80
N HIS A 150 2.68 -2.54 9.94
CA HIS A 150 3.58 -2.15 8.86
C HIS A 150 4.82 -3.03 8.82
N SER A 151 4.98 -3.84 7.76
CA SER A 151 6.14 -4.71 7.53
C SER A 151 6.37 -5.73 8.65
N ALA A 152 5.32 -6.49 8.99
CA ALA A 152 5.46 -7.65 9.86
C ALA A 152 6.46 -8.66 9.26
N THR A 153 7.25 -9.29 10.12
CA THR A 153 8.12 -10.41 9.80
C THR A 153 8.06 -11.42 10.94
N ILE A 154 8.49 -12.67 10.68
CA ILE A 154 8.57 -13.68 11.73
C ILE A 154 9.50 -13.22 12.87
N GLU A 155 10.66 -12.65 12.52
CA GLU A 155 11.68 -12.21 13.48
C GLU A 155 11.19 -11.06 14.37
N SER A 156 10.23 -10.28 13.91
CA SER A 156 9.67 -9.19 14.72
C SER A 156 8.85 -9.68 15.91
N GLY A 157 8.36 -10.91 15.87
CA GLY A 157 7.50 -11.50 16.90
C GLY A 157 6.12 -10.83 17.04
N VAL A 158 5.82 -9.80 16.26
CA VAL A 158 4.61 -8.95 16.44
C VAL A 158 3.30 -9.73 16.28
N LEU A 159 3.31 -10.80 15.49
CA LEU A 159 2.13 -11.66 15.28
C LEU A 159 1.80 -12.51 16.52
N ASP A 160 2.77 -12.70 17.39
CA ASP A 160 2.67 -13.50 18.61
C ASP A 160 2.60 -12.66 19.90
N ASP A 161 2.64 -11.33 19.76
CA ASP A 161 2.53 -10.41 20.90
C ASP A 161 1.06 -10.24 21.34
N ASP A 162 0.70 -10.85 22.46
CA ASP A 162 -0.65 -10.82 23.00
C ASP A 162 -1.14 -9.41 23.33
N ALA A 163 -0.24 -8.49 23.74
CA ALA A 163 -0.62 -7.12 24.04
C ALA A 163 -0.98 -6.35 22.75
N VAL A 164 -0.20 -6.54 21.68
CA VAL A 164 -0.51 -5.98 20.36
C VAL A 164 -1.82 -6.56 19.83
N ARG A 165 -1.99 -7.86 19.89
CA ARG A 165 -3.21 -8.54 19.41
C ARG A 165 -4.45 -8.06 20.15
N GLY A 166 -4.37 -7.92 21.49
CA GLY A 166 -5.46 -7.40 22.29
C GLY A 166 -5.90 -5.98 21.89
N GLU A 167 -4.94 -5.08 21.60
CA GLU A 167 -5.25 -3.73 21.12
C GLU A 167 -5.87 -3.74 19.71
N LEU A 168 -5.38 -4.60 18.81
CA LEU A 168 -5.94 -4.75 17.46
C LEU A 168 -7.37 -5.32 17.52
N ASP A 169 -7.64 -6.29 18.40
CA ASP A 169 -8.98 -6.83 18.60
C ASP A 169 -9.95 -5.79 19.19
N ALA A 170 -9.48 -4.99 20.14
CA ALA A 170 -10.27 -3.86 20.65
C ALA A 170 -10.59 -2.84 19.54
N LEU A 171 -9.63 -2.55 18.66
CA LEU A 171 -9.82 -1.68 17.50
C LEU A 171 -10.85 -2.27 16.52
N ARG A 172 -10.77 -3.58 16.23
CA ARG A 172 -11.75 -4.29 15.38
C ARG A 172 -13.15 -4.14 15.95
N GLY A 173 -13.32 -4.20 17.28
CA GLY A 173 -14.58 -3.98 17.96
C GLY A 173 -15.22 -2.62 17.70
N THR A 174 -14.46 -1.65 17.17
CA THR A 174 -14.97 -0.32 16.77
C THR A 174 -15.41 -0.27 15.29
N GLY A 175 -15.27 -1.37 14.54
CA GLY A 175 -15.65 -1.45 13.12
C GLY A 175 -14.50 -1.17 12.16
N VAL A 176 -13.27 -1.01 12.65
CA VAL A 176 -12.06 -0.89 11.80
C VAL A 176 -11.53 -2.28 11.47
N ALA A 177 -11.36 -2.58 10.19
CA ALA A 177 -10.73 -3.83 9.75
C ALA A 177 -9.24 -3.85 10.14
N ILE A 178 -8.73 -5.05 10.45
CA ILE A 178 -7.34 -5.24 10.87
C ILE A 178 -6.58 -6.00 9.81
N GLY A 179 -5.41 -5.47 9.43
CA GLY A 179 -4.54 -6.10 8.45
C GLY A 179 -3.08 -6.12 8.88
N LEU A 180 -2.28 -6.71 8.03
CA LEU A 180 -0.83 -6.63 8.12
C LEU A 180 -0.21 -6.41 6.75
N THR A 181 0.95 -5.76 6.71
CA THR A 181 1.82 -5.78 5.54
C THR A 181 3.06 -6.61 5.84
N THR A 182 3.57 -7.32 4.85
CA THR A 182 4.78 -8.13 4.96
C THR A 182 5.95 -7.49 4.22
N THR A 183 7.18 -7.90 4.53
CA THR A 183 8.40 -7.46 3.86
C THR A 183 9.48 -8.54 3.97
N GLY A 184 10.48 -8.48 3.10
CA GLY A 184 11.62 -9.39 3.12
C GLY A 184 11.39 -10.70 2.34
N PRO A 185 12.43 -11.50 2.18
CA PRO A 185 12.37 -12.76 1.41
C PRO A 185 11.39 -13.77 2.01
N ASP A 186 11.16 -13.73 3.34
CA ASP A 186 10.33 -14.68 4.08
C ASP A 186 8.87 -14.22 4.23
N GLN A 187 8.38 -13.32 3.35
CA GLN A 187 7.00 -12.82 3.44
C GLN A 187 5.96 -13.95 3.34
N ALA A 188 6.22 -15.03 2.61
CA ALA A 188 5.33 -16.19 2.53
C ALA A 188 5.14 -16.86 3.90
N ALA A 189 6.23 -17.09 4.65
CA ALA A 189 6.19 -17.66 5.99
C ALA A 189 5.45 -16.73 6.97
N THR A 190 5.64 -15.42 6.84
CA THR A 190 4.91 -14.40 7.64
C THR A 190 3.40 -14.45 7.37
N ILE A 191 2.99 -14.62 6.10
CA ILE A 191 1.58 -14.79 5.72
C ILE A 191 1.01 -16.07 6.34
N ASP A 192 1.70 -17.19 6.23
CA ASP A 192 1.29 -18.46 6.83
C ASP A 192 1.17 -18.38 8.36
N ARG A 193 2.07 -17.62 9.02
CA ARG A 193 1.95 -17.37 10.46
C ARG A 193 0.72 -16.51 10.79
N ALA A 194 0.45 -15.47 9.99
CA ALA A 194 -0.75 -14.65 10.18
C ALA A 194 -2.04 -15.45 10.04
N LEU A 195 -2.09 -16.41 9.13
CA LEU A 195 -3.20 -17.35 8.99
C LEU A 195 -3.36 -18.25 10.22
N ALA A 196 -2.23 -18.73 10.78
CA ALA A 196 -2.23 -19.63 11.93
C ALA A 196 -2.68 -18.95 13.23
N VAL A 197 -2.36 -17.66 13.42
CA VAL A 197 -2.75 -16.92 14.63
C VAL A 197 -4.16 -16.31 14.52
N ASP A 198 -4.72 -16.29 13.31
CA ASP A 198 -6.00 -15.65 12.98
C ASP A 198 -6.07 -14.17 13.41
N GLY A 199 -7.24 -13.55 13.26
CA GLY A 199 -7.44 -12.18 13.73
C GLY A 199 -7.08 -11.10 12.71
N PHE A 200 -6.82 -11.43 11.43
CA PHE A 200 -6.59 -10.48 10.36
C PHE A 200 -7.68 -10.57 9.29
N ASP A 201 -8.09 -9.42 8.76
CA ASP A 201 -9.09 -9.31 7.70
C ASP A 201 -8.44 -9.19 6.33
N CYS A 202 -7.19 -8.71 6.26
CA CYS A 202 -6.44 -8.63 5.01
C CYS A 202 -4.93 -8.76 5.22
N VAL A 203 -4.24 -9.08 4.14
CA VAL A 203 -2.79 -9.06 4.01
C VAL A 203 -2.36 -8.19 2.83
N GLN A 204 -1.29 -7.41 3.03
CA GLN A 204 -0.67 -6.62 1.98
C GLN A 204 0.78 -7.09 1.80
N ALA A 205 1.14 -7.56 0.60
CA ALA A 205 2.46 -8.11 0.32
C ALA A 205 3.03 -7.58 -0.99
N THR A 206 4.36 -7.63 -1.11
CA THR A 206 5.02 -7.40 -2.39
C THR A 206 4.81 -8.61 -3.28
N TRP A 207 4.28 -8.35 -4.48
CA TRP A 207 4.23 -9.30 -5.57
C TRP A 207 4.37 -8.56 -6.90
N ASN A 208 5.29 -9.00 -7.72
CA ASN A 208 5.49 -8.52 -9.08
C ASN A 208 6.21 -9.59 -9.91
N LEU A 209 6.41 -9.34 -11.20
CA LEU A 209 7.01 -10.31 -12.12
C LEU A 209 8.47 -10.68 -11.77
N LEU A 210 9.21 -9.81 -11.04
CA LEU A 210 10.57 -10.12 -10.55
C LEU A 210 10.55 -10.85 -9.20
N GLU A 211 9.51 -10.67 -8.38
CA GLU A 211 9.38 -11.26 -7.05
C GLU A 211 7.97 -11.86 -6.85
N PRO A 212 7.68 -13.02 -7.47
CA PRO A 212 6.38 -13.66 -7.36
C PRO A 212 6.28 -14.65 -6.18
N SER A 213 7.32 -14.81 -5.36
CA SER A 213 7.44 -15.90 -4.38
C SER A 213 6.34 -15.97 -3.34
N ALA A 214 5.71 -14.83 -3.00
CA ALA A 214 4.58 -14.77 -2.08
C ALA A 214 3.27 -15.31 -2.67
N GLY A 215 3.17 -15.48 -4.00
CA GLY A 215 1.92 -15.85 -4.69
C GLY A 215 1.18 -17.05 -4.08
N PRO A 216 1.85 -18.20 -3.85
CA PRO A 216 1.19 -19.36 -3.24
C PRO A 216 0.64 -19.09 -1.82
N ALA A 217 1.34 -18.27 -1.00
CA ALA A 217 0.86 -17.91 0.34
C ALA A 217 -0.31 -16.90 0.26
N LEU A 218 -0.26 -15.98 -0.69
CA LEU A 218 -1.37 -15.05 -0.96
C LEU A 218 -2.62 -15.78 -1.44
N ALA A 219 -2.49 -16.81 -2.28
CA ALA A 219 -3.61 -17.66 -2.67
C ALA A 219 -4.24 -18.35 -1.45
N ARG A 220 -3.43 -18.93 -0.54
CA ARG A 220 -3.95 -19.51 0.71
C ARG A 220 -4.64 -18.48 1.60
N ALA A 221 -4.10 -17.27 1.68
CA ALA A 221 -4.72 -16.19 2.44
C ALA A 221 -6.10 -15.81 1.87
N HIS A 222 -6.20 -15.68 0.56
CA HIS A 222 -7.44 -15.42 -0.15
C HIS A 222 -8.46 -16.57 0.07
N ASP A 223 -8.05 -17.83 -0.09
CA ASP A 223 -8.90 -19.00 0.13
C ASP A 223 -9.39 -19.09 1.59
N ALA A 224 -8.60 -18.60 2.54
CA ALA A 224 -9.01 -18.47 3.94
C ALA A 224 -9.91 -17.24 4.21
N GLY A 225 -10.24 -16.46 3.18
CA GLY A 225 -11.13 -15.32 3.25
C GLY A 225 -10.47 -13.99 3.62
N LEU A 226 -9.14 -13.91 3.67
CA LEU A 226 -8.46 -12.63 3.82
C LEU A 226 -8.52 -11.83 2.52
N GLY A 227 -8.68 -10.51 2.64
CA GLY A 227 -8.47 -9.62 1.51
C GLY A 227 -6.98 -9.55 1.15
N VAL A 228 -6.66 -9.57 -0.13
CA VAL A 228 -5.27 -9.52 -0.60
C VAL A 228 -4.98 -8.22 -1.33
N ILE A 229 -4.02 -7.47 -0.81
CA ILE A 229 -3.54 -6.21 -1.38
C ILE A 229 -2.11 -6.42 -1.89
N VAL A 230 -1.89 -6.19 -3.16
CA VAL A 230 -0.55 -6.22 -3.77
C VAL A 230 0.07 -4.83 -3.70
N LYS A 231 1.26 -4.74 -3.10
CA LYS A 231 2.12 -3.55 -3.15
C LYS A 231 3.35 -3.82 -4.02
N GLU A 232 4.00 -2.76 -4.47
CA GLU A 232 5.22 -2.80 -5.27
C GLU A 232 5.07 -3.65 -6.57
N ALA A 233 3.88 -3.66 -7.17
CA ALA A 233 3.62 -4.38 -8.41
C ALA A 233 4.54 -3.98 -9.57
N LEU A 234 5.16 -2.80 -9.47
CA LEU A 234 6.09 -2.24 -10.47
C LEU A 234 7.58 -2.40 -10.07
N ALA A 235 7.88 -3.16 -9.01
CA ALA A 235 9.23 -3.38 -8.51
C ALA A 235 10.04 -2.06 -8.33
N ASN A 236 9.39 -1.00 -7.81
CA ASN A 236 9.97 0.33 -7.63
C ASN A 236 10.52 0.97 -8.93
N GLY A 237 9.92 0.66 -10.09
CA GLY A 237 10.31 1.15 -11.40
C GLY A 237 11.28 0.22 -12.15
N ARG A 238 11.73 -0.88 -11.54
CA ARG A 238 12.69 -1.82 -12.11
C ARG A 238 12.13 -2.65 -13.29
N LEU A 239 10.81 -2.77 -13.40
CA LEU A 239 10.18 -3.47 -14.53
C LEU A 239 10.25 -2.69 -15.85
N ALA A 240 10.57 -1.39 -15.82
CA ALA A 240 10.60 -0.56 -17.03
C ALA A 240 11.55 -1.09 -18.10
N GLU A 241 12.72 -1.58 -17.70
CA GLU A 241 13.72 -2.13 -18.63
C GLU A 241 13.25 -3.45 -19.26
N ALA A 242 12.61 -4.32 -18.46
CA ALA A 242 12.17 -5.63 -18.93
C ALA A 242 10.92 -5.58 -19.81
N LEU A 243 10.00 -4.66 -19.54
CA LEU A 243 8.67 -4.62 -20.17
C LEU A 243 8.54 -3.56 -21.27
N GLY A 244 9.47 -2.60 -21.37
CA GLY A 244 9.44 -1.54 -22.40
C GLY A 244 8.25 -0.58 -22.25
N PRO A 245 7.69 -0.05 -23.35
CA PRO A 245 6.54 0.86 -23.31
C PRO A 245 5.35 0.27 -22.57
N ASP A 246 4.60 1.10 -21.84
CA ASP A 246 3.44 0.71 -21.01
C ASP A 246 3.77 -0.31 -19.89
N TRP A 247 5.03 -0.40 -19.48
CA TRP A 247 5.52 -1.33 -18.45
C TRP A 247 4.72 -1.28 -17.16
N ASP A 248 4.27 -0.10 -16.76
CA ASP A 248 3.47 0.14 -15.56
C ASP A 248 2.06 -0.49 -15.69
N ALA A 249 1.40 -0.28 -16.83
CA ALA A 249 0.10 -0.91 -17.10
C ALA A 249 0.26 -2.45 -17.22
N VAL A 250 1.35 -2.94 -17.79
CA VAL A 250 1.64 -4.39 -17.90
C VAL A 250 1.86 -5.00 -16.50
N GLY A 251 2.71 -4.39 -15.67
CA GLY A 251 3.02 -4.90 -14.32
C GLY A 251 1.79 -4.92 -13.41
N ILE A 252 0.97 -3.87 -13.44
CA ILE A 252 -0.28 -3.82 -12.68
C ILE A 252 -1.29 -4.85 -13.23
N ALA A 253 -1.43 -4.99 -14.56
CA ALA A 253 -2.33 -5.96 -15.16
C ALA A 253 -1.93 -7.40 -14.82
N ALA A 254 -0.62 -7.70 -14.74
CA ALA A 254 -0.11 -8.99 -14.32
C ALA A 254 -0.59 -9.34 -12.90
N ALA A 255 -0.46 -8.41 -11.95
CA ALA A 255 -0.93 -8.62 -10.58
C ALA A 255 -2.47 -8.72 -10.50
N LEU A 256 -3.20 -7.94 -11.29
CA LEU A 256 -4.66 -8.02 -11.36
C LEU A 256 -5.19 -9.32 -11.97
N ALA A 257 -4.37 -10.01 -12.77
CA ALA A 257 -4.72 -11.29 -13.39
C ALA A 257 -4.65 -12.46 -12.41
N GLU A 258 -3.97 -12.28 -11.28
CA GLU A 258 -3.90 -13.29 -10.22
C GLU A 258 -5.28 -13.45 -9.55
N PRO A 259 -5.85 -14.66 -9.50
CA PRO A 259 -7.21 -14.87 -9.03
C PRO A 259 -7.41 -14.54 -7.53
N TRP A 260 -6.32 -14.52 -6.77
CA TRP A 260 -6.30 -14.18 -5.35
C TRP A 260 -6.11 -12.68 -5.07
N CYS A 261 -5.84 -11.86 -6.08
CA CYS A 261 -5.57 -10.43 -5.89
C CYS A 261 -6.87 -9.62 -5.83
N ASP A 262 -7.16 -8.97 -4.71
CA ASP A 262 -8.31 -8.05 -4.59
C ASP A 262 -7.95 -6.63 -5.02
N VAL A 263 -6.78 -6.13 -4.63
CA VAL A 263 -6.33 -4.76 -4.89
C VAL A 263 -4.87 -4.75 -5.29
N VAL A 264 -4.54 -3.98 -6.32
CA VAL A 264 -3.15 -3.58 -6.63
C VAL A 264 -2.97 -2.11 -6.27
N LEU A 265 -1.97 -1.79 -5.46
CA LEU A 265 -1.63 -0.40 -5.15
C LEU A 265 -0.80 0.24 -6.26
N SER A 266 -1.35 1.29 -6.85
CA SER A 266 -0.59 2.25 -7.66
C SER A 266 0.21 3.15 -6.72
N GLY A 267 1.52 3.24 -6.96
CA GLY A 267 2.40 4.20 -6.29
C GLY A 267 2.58 5.50 -7.10
N ALA A 268 1.60 5.87 -7.91
CA ALA A 268 1.67 7.04 -8.77
C ALA A 268 1.94 8.32 -7.96
N ALA A 269 2.94 9.07 -8.38
CA ALA A 269 3.32 10.36 -7.84
C ALA A 269 2.86 11.53 -8.71
N THR A 270 2.34 11.28 -9.92
CA THR A 270 1.81 12.30 -10.83
C THR A 270 0.47 11.90 -11.42
N VAL A 271 -0.28 12.89 -11.93
CA VAL A 271 -1.56 12.67 -12.62
C VAL A 271 -1.39 11.80 -13.86
N GLU A 272 -0.29 11.97 -14.58
CA GLU A 272 0.06 11.18 -15.77
C GLU A 272 0.28 9.71 -15.40
N GLN A 273 1.00 9.44 -14.30
CA GLN A 273 1.19 8.08 -13.80
C GLN A 273 -0.12 7.44 -13.34
N VAL A 274 -1.03 8.20 -12.69
CA VAL A 274 -2.38 7.68 -12.38
C VAL A 274 -3.09 7.22 -13.64
N ARG A 275 -3.09 8.04 -14.70
CA ARG A 275 -3.75 7.72 -15.98
C ARG A 275 -3.10 6.52 -16.66
N SER A 276 -1.77 6.46 -16.69
CA SER A 276 -1.02 5.34 -17.28
C SER A 276 -1.31 4.04 -16.55
N ASN A 277 -1.21 4.04 -15.22
CA ASN A 277 -1.46 2.85 -14.40
C ASN A 277 -2.89 2.31 -14.57
N LEU A 278 -3.87 3.19 -14.80
CA LEU A 278 -5.26 2.80 -14.99
C LEU A 278 -5.55 2.12 -16.34
N ILE A 279 -4.65 2.21 -17.32
CA ILE A 279 -4.75 1.43 -18.57
C ILE A 279 -4.76 -0.07 -18.26
N ALA A 280 -4.11 -0.49 -17.18
CA ALA A 280 -4.10 -1.88 -16.71
C ALA A 280 -5.50 -2.47 -16.54
N ARG A 281 -6.49 -1.66 -16.17
CA ARG A 281 -7.89 -2.09 -15.96
C ARG A 281 -8.49 -2.74 -17.19
N ASP A 282 -8.22 -2.17 -18.35
CA ASP A 282 -8.83 -2.58 -19.62
C ASP A 282 -7.87 -3.43 -20.47
N ARG A 283 -6.63 -3.62 -19.96
CA ARG A 283 -5.62 -4.40 -20.69
C ARG A 283 -6.03 -5.87 -20.75
N ARG A 284 -6.00 -6.40 -21.96
CA ARG A 284 -6.18 -7.81 -22.28
C ARG A 284 -4.97 -8.27 -23.07
N GLY A 285 -4.53 -9.47 -22.86
CA GLY A 285 -3.39 -10.04 -23.58
C GLY A 285 -2.48 -10.85 -22.67
N THR A 286 -1.47 -11.47 -23.28
CA THR A 286 -0.45 -12.22 -22.54
C THR A 286 0.46 -11.26 -21.79
N VAL A 287 0.72 -11.57 -20.53
CA VAL A 287 1.78 -10.92 -19.76
C VAL A 287 3.11 -11.42 -20.32
N PRO A 288 4.08 -10.54 -20.62
CA PRO A 288 5.40 -10.96 -21.06
C PRO A 288 6.04 -11.85 -19.99
N GLU A 289 6.78 -12.86 -20.46
CA GLU A 289 7.59 -13.68 -19.57
C GLU A 289 8.79 -12.85 -19.08
N VAL A 290 8.90 -12.74 -17.75
CA VAL A 290 10.02 -12.08 -17.07
C VAL A 290 10.65 -13.10 -16.16
N GLU A 291 11.97 -13.26 -16.24
CA GLU A 291 12.70 -14.17 -15.37
C GLU A 291 12.65 -13.67 -13.91
N PRO A 292 12.06 -14.41 -12.96
CA PRO A 292 12.02 -14.02 -11.57
C PRO A 292 13.42 -13.99 -10.95
N GLU A 293 13.62 -13.06 -10.03
CA GLU A 293 14.84 -13.03 -9.21
C GLU A 293 14.69 -13.98 -8.01
N PRO A 294 15.80 -14.62 -7.53
CA PRO A 294 15.78 -15.23 -6.22
C PRO A 294 15.35 -14.21 -5.15
N PRO A 295 14.46 -14.57 -4.21
CA PRO A 295 13.92 -13.60 -3.22
C PRO A 295 15.01 -12.81 -2.48
N ASP A 296 16.06 -13.47 -1.97
CA ASP A 296 17.17 -12.78 -1.28
C ASP A 296 17.85 -11.73 -2.17
N ALA A 297 18.05 -12.04 -3.45
CA ALA A 297 18.67 -11.12 -4.40
C ALA A 297 17.76 -9.93 -4.70
N TYR A 298 16.46 -10.18 -4.89
CA TYR A 298 15.47 -9.12 -5.09
C TYR A 298 15.45 -8.15 -3.91
N TRP A 299 15.31 -8.68 -2.70
CA TRP A 299 15.18 -7.88 -1.49
C TRP A 299 16.47 -7.14 -1.14
N SER A 300 17.64 -7.75 -1.40
CA SER A 300 18.94 -7.07 -1.26
C SER A 300 19.05 -5.86 -2.20
N ARG A 301 18.69 -6.04 -3.49
CA ARG A 301 18.69 -4.92 -4.46
C ARG A 301 17.68 -3.84 -4.10
N ARG A 302 16.47 -4.24 -3.66
CA ARG A 302 15.44 -3.29 -3.21
C ARG A 302 15.92 -2.44 -2.04
N SER A 303 16.59 -3.07 -1.06
CA SER A 303 17.11 -2.36 0.12
C SER A 303 18.24 -1.40 -0.21
N ALA A 304 18.96 -1.64 -1.30
CA ALA A 304 20.03 -0.77 -1.79
C ALA A 304 19.55 0.39 -2.68
N LEU A 305 18.24 0.47 -2.98
CA LEU A 305 17.70 1.61 -3.74
C LEU A 305 17.87 2.90 -2.94
N PRO A 306 18.41 3.95 -3.56
CA PRO A 306 18.56 5.24 -2.87
C PRO A 306 17.19 5.90 -2.65
N TRP A 307 17.06 6.59 -1.55
CA TRP A 307 16.02 7.58 -1.36
C TRP A 307 16.35 8.82 -2.22
N ASN A 308 15.42 9.31 -3.03
CA ASN A 308 15.65 10.42 -3.96
C ASN A 308 14.41 11.31 -4.15
#